data_46ee11baa704298d459884e4dd60a988
#
_entry.id   46ee11baa704298d459884e4dd60a988
#
_cell.length_a   1.000
_cell.length_b   1.000
_cell.length_c   1.000
_cell.angle_alpha   90.00
_cell.angle_beta   90.00
_cell.angle_gamma   90.00
#
_symmetry.space_group_name_H-M   'P 1'
#
loop_
_entity.id
_entity.type
_entity.pdbx_description
1 polymer ?
#
loop_
_entity_poly.entity_id
_entity_poly.type
_entity_poly.pdbx_seq_one_letter_code
_entity_poly.pdbx_strand_id
1 'polypeptide(L)'
;MHSEIKTLERPAILKALREGKYDAIVGINLLREGLDLPEVALVAILDADKEGFLRNETTLLQTMGRAARHTKGHVILYADKISGSMKAAINEVSRRRKIQKEYNEKNKIKPKAIVKEIREWKLGKSPVTQEFLSLMELKDLESLEKE
;
A
#
# COMPACT_ATOMS: atom_id res chain seq x y z
N MET A 1 8.64 4.58 -5.91
CA MET A 1 8.59 5.52 -4.76
C MET A 1 9.71 5.13 -3.78
N HIS A 2 10.55 6.06 -3.38
CA HIS A 2 11.70 5.87 -2.47
C HIS A 2 11.77 7.04 -1.46
N SER A 3 12.79 7.09 -0.62
CA SER A 3 12.94 8.09 0.44
C SER A 3 13.00 9.55 -0.04
N GLU A 4 13.52 9.79 -1.24
CA GLU A 4 13.65 11.14 -1.82
C GLU A 4 12.32 11.74 -2.33
N ILE A 5 11.25 10.94 -2.46
CA ILE A 5 9.94 11.48 -2.82
C ILE A 5 9.35 12.19 -1.61
N LYS A 6 9.12 13.48 -1.75
CA LYS A 6 8.55 14.33 -0.70
C LYS A 6 7.18 13.80 -0.27
N THR A 7 6.89 13.91 1.01
CA THR A 7 5.62 13.43 1.60
C THR A 7 4.40 14.00 0.89
N LEU A 8 4.47 15.24 0.41
CA LEU A 8 3.39 15.92 -0.33
C LEU A 8 3.17 15.38 -1.75
N GLU A 9 4.17 14.76 -2.37
CA GLU A 9 4.07 14.20 -3.72
C GLU A 9 3.43 12.81 -3.73
N ARG A 10 3.54 12.06 -2.64
CA ARG A 10 3.00 10.70 -2.52
C ARG A 10 1.50 10.61 -2.83
N PRO A 11 0.63 11.49 -2.29
CA PRO A 11 -0.79 11.47 -2.62
C PRO A 11 -1.07 11.70 -4.10
N ALA A 12 -0.30 12.57 -4.77
CA ALA A 12 -0.45 12.85 -6.19
C ALA A 12 -0.11 11.62 -7.06
N ILE A 13 0.98 10.91 -6.71
CA ILE A 13 1.38 9.67 -7.39
C ILE A 13 0.30 8.58 -7.20
N LEU A 14 -0.23 8.43 -6.00
CA LEU A 14 -1.29 7.46 -5.72
C LEU A 14 -2.60 7.81 -6.43
N LYS A 15 -2.95 9.09 -6.50
CA LYS A 15 -4.07 9.57 -7.28
C LYS A 15 -3.90 9.24 -8.77
N ALA A 16 -2.71 9.49 -9.31
CA ALA A 16 -2.39 9.20 -10.71
C ALA A 16 -2.48 7.69 -11.04
N LEU A 17 -2.08 6.80 -10.11
CA LEU A 17 -2.30 5.36 -10.25
C LEU A 17 -3.80 5.03 -10.30
N ARG A 18 -4.58 5.59 -9.38
CA ARG A 18 -6.04 5.33 -9.33
C ARG A 18 -6.77 5.88 -10.56
N GLU A 19 -6.28 6.97 -11.14
CA GLU A 19 -6.79 7.55 -12.39
C GLU A 19 -6.31 6.81 -13.65
N GLY A 20 -5.48 5.76 -13.50
CA GLY A 20 -4.94 5.00 -14.62
C GLY A 20 -3.87 5.75 -15.44
N LYS A 21 -3.29 6.83 -14.89
CA LYS A 21 -2.14 7.51 -15.51
C LYS A 21 -0.85 6.71 -15.36
N TYR A 22 -0.81 5.85 -14.35
CA TYR A 22 0.25 4.88 -14.11
C TYR A 22 -0.35 3.48 -14.01
N ASP A 23 0.28 2.52 -14.67
CA ASP A 23 -0.11 1.10 -14.62
C ASP A 23 0.47 0.39 -13.39
N ALA A 24 1.61 0.88 -12.88
CA ALA A 24 2.30 0.28 -11.76
C ALA A 24 3.03 1.32 -10.89
N ILE A 25 3.17 0.99 -9.61
CA ILE A 25 4.05 1.72 -8.69
C ILE A 25 5.07 0.75 -8.14
N VAL A 26 6.34 1.12 -8.23
CA VAL A 26 7.46 0.38 -7.64
C VAL A 26 8.02 1.21 -6.48
N GLY A 27 8.36 0.55 -5.39
CA GLY A 27 9.02 1.24 -4.29
C GLY A 27 9.29 0.36 -3.06
N ILE A 28 10.01 0.94 -2.11
CA ILE A 28 10.38 0.30 -0.87
C ILE A 28 9.34 0.63 0.19
N ASN A 29 8.79 -0.36 0.87
CA ASN A 29 7.82 -0.21 1.97
C ASN A 29 6.58 0.64 1.67
N LEU A 30 6.21 0.77 0.42
CA LEU A 30 5.12 1.64 -0.01
C LEU A 30 3.77 1.29 0.60
N LEU A 31 3.58 0.04 0.96
CA LEU A 31 2.26 -0.50 1.23
C LEU A 31 2.03 -0.82 2.70
N ARG A 32 2.88 -0.29 3.62
CA ARG A 32 2.75 -0.62 5.05
C ARG A 32 1.59 0.07 5.74
N GLU A 33 1.30 1.33 5.43
CA GLU A 33 0.30 2.09 6.20
C GLU A 33 -0.64 2.90 5.30
N GLY A 34 -1.90 2.95 5.70
CA GLY A 34 -2.89 3.94 5.26
C GLY A 34 -3.34 3.91 3.80
N LEU A 35 -2.77 3.05 2.94
CA LEU A 35 -3.12 3.03 1.53
C LEU A 35 -4.30 2.08 1.29
N ASP A 36 -5.40 2.66 0.85
CA ASP A 36 -6.58 1.95 0.41
C ASP A 36 -6.76 2.12 -1.10
N LEU A 37 -6.23 1.16 -1.84
CA LEU A 37 -6.20 1.14 -3.30
C LEU A 37 -7.01 -0.06 -3.82
N PRO A 38 -8.33 0.04 -3.92
CA PRO A 38 -9.17 -1.08 -4.36
C PRO A 38 -8.92 -1.47 -5.83
N GLU A 39 -8.29 -0.60 -6.61
CA GLU A 39 -7.93 -0.82 -8.01
C GLU A 39 -6.73 -1.76 -8.19
N VAL A 40 -5.95 -2.02 -7.13
CA VAL A 40 -4.75 -2.87 -7.19
C VAL A 40 -5.14 -4.33 -7.37
N ALA A 41 -4.90 -4.84 -8.57
CA ALA A 41 -5.14 -6.24 -8.93
C ALA A 41 -3.91 -7.14 -8.71
N LEU A 42 -2.71 -6.59 -8.70
CA LEU A 42 -1.46 -7.33 -8.53
C LEU A 42 -0.56 -6.70 -7.49
N VAL A 43 -0.06 -7.52 -6.60
CA VAL A 43 1.04 -7.18 -5.68
C VAL A 43 2.21 -8.12 -5.95
N ALA A 44 3.35 -7.55 -6.33
CA ALA A 44 4.59 -8.28 -6.53
C ALA A 44 5.59 -7.92 -5.42
N ILE A 45 6.12 -8.90 -4.72
CA ILE A 45 7.10 -8.71 -3.66
C ILE A 45 8.42 -9.33 -4.11
N LEU A 46 9.42 -8.49 -4.35
CA LEU A 46 10.76 -8.92 -4.74
C LEU A 46 11.55 -9.32 -3.49
N ASP A 47 12.51 -10.24 -3.63
CA ASP A 47 13.35 -10.74 -2.53
C ASP A 47 12.52 -11.15 -1.30
N ALA A 48 11.44 -11.87 -1.52
CA ALA A 48 10.50 -12.22 -0.46
C ALA A 48 11.09 -13.19 0.58
N ASP A 49 12.16 -13.91 0.23
CA ASP A 49 12.90 -14.82 1.09
C ASP A 49 14.01 -14.14 1.92
N LYS A 50 14.33 -12.90 1.65
CA LYS A 50 15.32 -12.12 2.43
C LYS A 50 14.71 -11.74 3.77
N GLU A 51 14.69 -12.69 4.71
CA GLU A 51 14.09 -12.49 6.04
C GLU A 51 14.69 -11.29 6.76
N GLY A 52 13.84 -10.56 7.47
CA GLY A 52 14.18 -9.35 8.19
C GLY A 52 12.93 -8.53 8.51
N PHE A 53 13.12 -7.31 9.00
CA PHE A 53 12.03 -6.44 9.42
C PHE A 53 10.96 -6.21 8.34
N LEU A 54 11.36 -6.22 7.05
CA LEU A 54 10.48 -5.97 5.90
C LEU A 54 9.91 -7.25 5.25
N ARG A 55 10.35 -8.41 5.70
CA ARG A 55 9.99 -9.73 5.13
C ARG A 55 9.65 -10.74 6.22
N ASN A 56 9.18 -10.27 7.38
CA ASN A 56 8.56 -11.12 8.38
C ASN A 56 7.11 -11.46 7.98
N GLU A 57 6.53 -12.46 8.63
CA GLU A 57 5.16 -12.93 8.38
C GLU A 57 4.14 -11.80 8.38
N THR A 58 4.15 -10.94 9.40
CA THR A 58 3.20 -9.84 9.55
C THR A 58 3.28 -8.85 8.40
N THR A 59 4.49 -8.46 8.00
CA THR A 59 4.71 -7.53 6.89
C THR A 59 4.27 -8.14 5.57
N LEU A 60 4.58 -9.41 5.33
CA LEU A 60 4.12 -10.13 4.16
C LEU A 60 2.58 -10.19 4.12
N LEU A 61 1.92 -10.57 5.21
CA LEU A 61 0.46 -10.60 5.31
C LEU A 61 -0.17 -9.24 5.02
N GLN A 62 0.37 -8.16 5.58
CA GLN A 62 -0.13 -6.81 5.34
C GLN A 62 0.01 -6.41 3.87
N THR A 63 1.14 -6.72 3.25
CA THR A 63 1.41 -6.38 1.85
C THR A 63 0.54 -7.21 0.91
N MET A 64 0.46 -8.53 1.11
CA MET A 64 -0.42 -9.43 0.35
C MET A 64 -1.89 -9.01 0.45
N GLY A 65 -2.32 -8.56 1.64
CA GLY A 65 -3.68 -8.09 1.89
C GLY A 65 -4.10 -6.87 1.07
N ARG A 66 -3.16 -6.15 0.44
CA ARG A 66 -3.49 -5.01 -0.43
C ARG A 66 -4.18 -5.43 -1.73
N ALA A 67 -3.88 -6.62 -2.25
CA ALA A 67 -4.58 -7.19 -3.40
C ALA A 67 -5.94 -7.82 -3.04
N ALA A 68 -6.24 -8.02 -1.76
CA ALA A 68 -7.44 -8.72 -1.33
C ALA A 68 -8.76 -7.97 -1.57
N ARG A 69 -8.70 -6.68 -1.92
CA ARG A 69 -9.87 -5.85 -2.23
C ARG A 69 -10.35 -5.96 -3.67
N HIS A 70 -9.50 -6.49 -4.53
CA HIS A 70 -9.82 -6.72 -5.93
C HIS A 70 -10.30 -8.16 -6.12
N THR A 71 -11.42 -8.38 -6.82
CA THR A 71 -11.99 -9.72 -7.04
C THR A 71 -11.06 -10.66 -7.80
N LYS A 72 -10.20 -10.10 -8.65
CA LYS A 72 -9.14 -10.81 -9.39
C LYS A 72 -7.75 -10.51 -8.79
N GLY A 73 -7.68 -10.25 -7.47
CA GLY A 73 -6.43 -9.92 -6.81
C GLY A 73 -5.44 -11.09 -6.82
N HIS A 74 -4.20 -10.82 -7.22
CA HIS A 74 -3.10 -11.78 -7.25
C HIS A 74 -1.91 -11.25 -6.47
N VAL A 75 -1.14 -12.16 -5.89
CA VAL A 75 0.13 -11.85 -5.22
C VAL A 75 1.21 -12.76 -5.79
N ILE A 76 2.34 -12.18 -6.15
CA ILE A 76 3.54 -12.90 -6.60
C ILE A 76 4.66 -12.61 -5.60
N LEU A 77 5.24 -13.66 -5.06
CA LEU A 77 6.42 -13.60 -4.21
C LEU A 77 7.62 -14.09 -5.04
N TYR A 78 8.52 -13.18 -5.39
CA TYR A 78 9.78 -13.54 -6.06
C TYR A 78 10.81 -13.91 -5.00
N ALA A 79 11.33 -15.11 -5.06
CA ALA A 79 12.25 -15.66 -4.07
C ALA A 79 13.04 -16.83 -4.64
N ASP A 80 14.29 -17.03 -4.20
CA ASP A 80 15.11 -18.18 -4.55
C ASP A 80 14.69 -19.43 -3.76
N LYS A 81 14.19 -19.22 -2.53
CA LYS A 81 13.74 -20.27 -1.62
C LYS A 81 12.54 -19.81 -0.81
N ILE A 82 11.74 -20.75 -0.35
CA ILE A 82 10.61 -20.45 0.54
C ILE A 82 11.13 -20.36 1.97
N SER A 83 11.11 -19.13 2.55
CA SER A 83 11.47 -18.90 3.94
C SER A 83 10.35 -19.32 4.91
N GLY A 84 10.68 -19.39 6.20
CA GLY A 84 9.70 -19.67 7.26
C GLY A 84 8.58 -18.65 7.29
N SER A 85 8.91 -17.37 7.20
CA SER A 85 7.96 -16.25 7.17
C SER A 85 7.06 -16.30 5.94
N MET A 86 7.59 -16.64 4.77
CA MET A 86 6.78 -16.82 3.56
C MET A 86 5.78 -17.97 3.71
N LYS A 87 6.25 -19.13 4.20
CA LYS A 87 5.39 -20.29 4.41
C LYS A 87 4.25 -20.00 5.36
N ALA A 88 4.54 -19.32 6.48
CA ALA A 88 3.53 -18.91 7.46
C ALA A 88 2.51 -17.94 6.85
N ALA A 89 2.96 -16.91 6.14
CA ALA A 89 2.08 -15.94 5.49
C ALA A 89 1.19 -16.58 4.41
N ILE A 90 1.75 -17.45 3.56
CA ILE A 90 0.99 -18.15 2.51
C ILE A 90 -0.08 -19.06 3.13
N ASN A 91 0.27 -19.82 4.15
CA ASN A 91 -0.66 -20.70 4.85
C ASN A 91 -1.82 -19.91 5.48
N GLU A 92 -1.52 -18.79 6.14
CA GLU A 92 -2.53 -17.96 6.77
C GLU A 92 -3.46 -17.30 5.74
N VAL A 93 -2.93 -16.77 4.63
CA VAL A 93 -3.76 -16.23 3.54
C VAL A 93 -4.65 -17.32 2.95
N SER A 94 -4.11 -18.53 2.73
CA SER A 94 -4.86 -19.67 2.20
C SER A 94 -5.97 -20.10 3.15
N ARG A 95 -5.69 -20.16 4.46
CA ARG A 95 -6.68 -20.46 5.50
C ARG A 95 -7.82 -19.43 5.50
N ARG A 96 -7.48 -18.13 5.51
CA ARG A 96 -8.50 -17.04 5.49
C ARG A 96 -9.35 -17.12 4.23
N ARG A 97 -8.73 -17.33 3.07
CA ARG A 97 -9.43 -17.43 1.78
C ARG A 97 -10.39 -18.61 1.74
N LYS A 98 -9.99 -19.76 2.29
CA LYS A 98 -10.85 -20.95 2.38
C LYS A 98 -12.09 -20.65 3.20
N ILE A 99 -11.93 -20.15 4.41
CA ILE A 99 -13.05 -19.80 5.30
C ILE A 99 -14.01 -18.79 4.64
N GLN A 100 -13.45 -17.75 4.02
CA GLN A 100 -14.28 -16.74 3.32
C GLN A 100 -15.04 -17.33 2.15
N LYS A 101 -14.40 -18.22 1.38
CA LYS A 101 -15.05 -18.88 0.25
C LYS A 101 -16.20 -19.78 0.72
N GLU A 102 -15.98 -20.60 1.72
CA GLU A 102 -17.01 -21.48 2.32
C GLU A 102 -18.19 -20.65 2.87
N TYR A 103 -17.89 -19.54 3.55
CA TYR A 103 -18.92 -18.62 4.05
C TYR A 103 -19.74 -18.01 2.91
N ASN A 104 -19.07 -17.54 1.85
CA ASN A 104 -19.74 -16.96 0.70
C ASN A 104 -20.64 -17.96 -0.02
N GLU A 105 -20.17 -19.19 -0.22
CA GLU A 105 -20.92 -20.29 -0.84
C GLU A 105 -22.18 -20.62 0.00
N LYS A 106 -21.99 -20.80 1.31
CA LYS A 106 -23.09 -21.11 2.24
C LYS A 106 -24.18 -20.01 2.24
N ASN A 107 -23.77 -18.74 2.16
CA ASN A 107 -24.69 -17.61 2.22
C ASN A 107 -25.07 -17.08 0.82
N LYS A 108 -24.67 -17.77 -0.28
CA LYS A 108 -24.94 -17.36 -1.67
C LYS A 108 -24.45 -15.94 -2.00
N ILE A 109 -23.33 -15.51 -1.39
CA ILE A 109 -22.73 -14.21 -1.58
C ILE A 109 -21.80 -14.25 -2.80
N LYS A 110 -22.03 -13.38 -3.78
CA LYS A 110 -21.12 -13.15 -4.90
C LYS A 110 -20.19 -11.99 -4.55
N PRO A 111 -18.87 -12.20 -4.45
CA PRO A 111 -17.93 -11.11 -4.19
C PRO A 111 -18.03 -10.01 -5.25
N LYS A 112 -18.01 -8.76 -4.80
CA LYS A 112 -18.00 -7.58 -5.67
C LYS A 112 -16.75 -6.78 -5.43
N ALA A 113 -16.19 -6.18 -6.48
CA ALA A 113 -15.09 -5.24 -6.34
C ALA A 113 -15.55 -4.00 -5.55
N ILE A 114 -14.65 -3.48 -4.73
CA ILE A 114 -14.88 -2.22 -4.02
C ILE A 114 -14.64 -1.08 -5.02
N VAL A 115 -15.62 -0.22 -5.21
CA VAL A 115 -15.47 1.02 -5.96
C VAL A 115 -15.41 2.17 -4.95
N LYS A 116 -14.32 2.92 -4.98
CA LYS A 116 -14.10 4.04 -4.07
C LYS A 116 -13.87 5.31 -4.87
N GLU A 117 -14.58 6.37 -4.53
CA GLU A 117 -14.41 7.68 -5.14
C GLU A 117 -12.98 8.18 -4.98
N ILE A 118 -12.41 8.78 -6.04
CA ILE A 118 -11.11 9.41 -6.02
C ILE A 118 -11.31 10.82 -5.48
N ARG A 119 -11.11 10.98 -4.17
CA ARG A 119 -11.22 12.29 -3.54
C ARG A 119 -9.97 13.11 -3.79
N GLU A 120 -10.15 14.39 -4.11
CA GLU A 120 -9.04 15.33 -4.13
C GLU A 120 -8.54 15.57 -2.70
N TRP A 121 -7.27 15.35 -2.49
CA TRP A 121 -6.61 15.80 -1.27
C TRP A 121 -6.48 17.32 -1.35
N LYS A 122 -7.42 18.03 -0.76
CA LYS A 122 -7.31 19.50 -0.57
C LYS A 122 -6.39 19.75 0.63
N LEU A 123 -5.09 19.57 0.43
CA LEU A 123 -4.08 20.14 1.32
C LEU A 123 -4.14 21.66 1.12
N GLY A 124 -4.62 22.41 2.10
CA GLY A 124 -4.41 23.85 2.09
C GLY A 124 -5.62 24.76 2.23
N LYS A 125 -6.79 24.27 2.67
CA LYS A 125 -7.93 25.18 2.95
C LYS A 125 -8.34 25.29 4.44
N SER A 126 -7.61 24.65 5.34
CA SER A 126 -7.75 24.93 6.76
C SER A 126 -6.75 26.05 7.15
N PRO A 127 -7.17 27.08 7.87
CA PRO A 127 -6.24 28.11 8.38
C PRO A 127 -5.06 27.52 9.14
N VAL A 128 -5.28 26.47 9.92
CA VAL A 128 -4.26 25.72 10.67
C VAL A 128 -3.22 25.05 9.75
N THR A 129 -3.64 24.57 8.57
CA THR A 129 -2.71 23.92 7.62
C THR A 129 -1.85 24.95 6.89
N GLN A 130 -2.39 26.15 6.61
CA GLN A 130 -1.63 27.24 6.00
C GLN A 130 -0.61 27.81 6.98
N GLU A 131 -0.98 27.98 8.22
CA GLU A 131 -0.10 28.45 9.29
C GLU A 131 1.04 27.44 9.57
N PHE A 132 0.74 26.15 9.56
CA PHE A 132 1.74 25.08 9.69
C PHE A 132 2.71 25.02 8.50
N LEU A 133 2.23 25.20 7.27
CA LEU A 133 3.07 25.24 6.07
C LEU A 133 3.98 26.46 6.06
N SER A 134 3.49 27.64 6.47
CA SER A 134 4.30 28.87 6.58
C SER A 134 5.38 28.76 7.67
N LEU A 135 5.09 28.07 8.77
CA LEU A 135 6.08 27.79 9.82
C LEU A 135 7.15 26.79 9.39
N MET A 136 6.81 25.82 8.54
CA MET A 136 7.80 24.89 7.97
C MET A 136 8.71 25.58 6.95
N GLU A 137 8.17 26.43 6.09
CA GLU A 137 8.96 27.23 5.13
C GLU A 137 9.92 28.20 5.84
N LEU A 138 9.48 28.82 6.94
CA LEU A 138 10.35 29.69 7.76
C LEU A 138 11.49 28.91 8.43
N LYS A 139 11.25 27.70 8.92
CA LYS A 139 12.29 26.85 9.51
C LYS A 139 13.30 26.36 8.47
N ASP A 140 12.86 26.05 7.25
CA ASP A 140 13.76 25.65 6.16
C ASP A 140 14.64 26.83 5.71
N LEU A 141 14.13 28.07 5.70
CA LEU A 141 14.90 29.27 5.41
C LEU A 141 15.93 29.60 6.52
N GLU A 142 15.55 29.50 7.80
CA GLU A 142 16.46 29.69 8.92
C GLU A 142 17.59 28.62 8.99
N SER A 143 17.38 27.44 8.43
CA SER A 143 18.41 26.40 8.35
C SER A 143 19.41 26.67 7.24
N LEU A 144 19.01 27.34 6.15
CA LEU A 144 19.85 27.71 5.01
C LEU A 144 20.71 28.96 5.29
N GLU A 145 20.30 29.82 6.24
CA GLU A 145 21.10 31.01 6.64
C GLU A 145 22.19 30.67 7.68
N LYS A 146 22.24 29.43 8.19
CA LYS A 146 23.23 28.97 9.18
C LYS A 146 24.32 28.07 8.62
N GLU A 147 24.34 27.80 7.32
CA GLU A 147 25.44 27.17 6.58
C GLU A 147 26.26 28.25 5.83
#